data_94de0c22fdfaee1f28850cefbb12bc82
#
_entry.id   94de0c22fdfaee1f28850cefbb12bc82
#
_cell.length_a   1.000
_cell.length_b   1.000
_cell.length_c   1.000
_cell.angle_alpha   90.00
_cell.angle_beta   90.00
_cell.angle_gamma   90.00
#
_symmetry.space_group_name_H-M   'P 1'
#
loop_
_entity.id
_entity.type
_entity.pdbx_description
1 polymer ?
#
loop_
_entity_poly.entity_id
_entity_poly.type
_entity_poly.pdbx_seq_one_letter_code
_entity_poly.pdbx_strand_id
1 'polypeptide(L)'
;MDDFFKKYPKEYRRNYDRNLSETSLLLVDELGGQVRAEYYADVDKIAYSDSDYIVHELMHMAHYDRDKDIIAIEQKNNTMGDSLIEGAAEYLASQAMGVANDGYIFQTFVIDMLSDIDNFFEPFFIPNYKKFIRLFRRRDIYDLIWGLDYYHNNYDIEYEDDRYIEVSKKLGVAIRQVIDSLIMIEKRRNRSIYDKKKYYEKFMDLISDDIIKINLEYYFDEYRDYTNREIKSKILRR
;
A
#
# COMPACT_ATOMS: atom_id res chain seq x y z
N MET A 1 -15.64 11.86 -9.68
CA MET A 1 -15.93 11.47 -8.28
C MET A 1 -17.40 11.06 -8.05
N ASP A 2 -18.41 11.77 -8.53
CA ASP A 2 -19.83 11.42 -8.27
C ASP A 2 -20.19 10.01 -8.76
N ASP A 3 -19.81 9.64 -9.98
CA ASP A 3 -20.09 8.31 -10.54
C ASP A 3 -19.26 7.22 -9.85
N PHE A 4 -18.09 7.55 -9.36
CA PHE A 4 -17.26 6.65 -8.57
C PHE A 4 -17.98 6.26 -7.26
N PHE A 5 -18.45 7.25 -6.48
CA PHE A 5 -19.10 6.99 -5.20
C PHE A 5 -20.46 6.28 -5.31
N LYS A 6 -21.11 6.27 -6.49
CA LYS A 6 -22.33 5.45 -6.72
C LYS A 6 -22.08 3.94 -6.58
N LYS A 7 -20.83 3.49 -6.72
CA LYS A 7 -20.42 2.06 -6.60
C LYS A 7 -20.23 1.63 -5.15
N TYR A 8 -20.21 2.56 -4.19
CA TYR A 8 -19.91 2.32 -2.79
C TYR A 8 -21.08 2.69 -1.87
N PRO A 9 -21.11 2.21 -0.61
CA PRO A 9 -22.07 2.65 0.39
C PRO A 9 -22.07 4.17 0.54
N LYS A 10 -23.26 4.76 0.73
CA LYS A 10 -23.41 6.24 0.80
C LYS A 10 -22.57 6.89 1.90
N GLU A 11 -22.35 6.18 2.98
CA GLU A 11 -21.53 6.62 4.12
C GLU A 11 -20.06 6.84 3.76
N TYR A 12 -19.53 6.19 2.71
CA TYR A 12 -18.14 6.39 2.25
C TYR A 12 -17.93 7.79 1.63
N ARG A 13 -19.00 8.37 1.12
CA ARG A 13 -18.96 9.71 0.54
C ARG A 13 -18.96 10.83 1.59
N ARG A 14 -19.32 10.53 2.84
CA ARG A 14 -19.55 11.56 3.87
C ARG A 14 -18.38 12.51 4.08
N ASN A 15 -17.17 11.95 4.27
CA ASN A 15 -15.98 12.77 4.49
C ASN A 15 -15.61 13.55 3.22
N TYR A 16 -15.74 12.92 2.04
CA TYR A 16 -15.52 13.59 0.77
C TYR A 16 -16.41 14.83 0.61
N ASP A 17 -17.73 14.70 0.76
CA ASP A 17 -18.67 15.82 0.58
C ASP A 17 -18.41 16.95 1.60
N ARG A 18 -18.13 16.59 2.84
CA ARG A 18 -17.81 17.55 3.90
C ARG A 18 -16.51 18.30 3.59
N ASN A 19 -15.45 17.58 3.29
CA ASN A 19 -14.12 18.17 3.09
C ASN A 19 -14.08 18.99 1.79
N LEU A 20 -14.72 18.50 0.71
CA LEU A 20 -14.76 19.20 -0.58
C LEU A 20 -15.34 20.63 -0.47
N SER A 21 -16.33 20.83 0.40
CA SER A 21 -16.95 22.16 0.57
C SER A 21 -16.02 23.20 1.19
N GLU A 22 -14.95 22.76 1.85
CA GLU A 22 -13.99 23.60 2.57
C GLU A 22 -12.60 23.60 1.90
N THR A 23 -12.30 22.59 1.08
CA THR A 23 -10.99 22.44 0.43
C THR A 23 -10.86 23.35 -0.80
N SER A 24 -9.74 24.05 -0.91
CA SER A 24 -9.37 24.85 -2.08
C SER A 24 -8.27 24.17 -2.89
N LEU A 25 -8.34 24.35 -4.23
CA LEU A 25 -7.28 23.92 -5.15
C LEU A 25 -6.31 25.07 -5.38
N LEU A 26 -5.02 24.78 -5.27
CA LEU A 26 -3.94 25.74 -5.49
C LEU A 26 -2.97 25.21 -6.54
N LEU A 27 -2.99 25.82 -7.73
CA LEU A 27 -1.94 25.56 -8.72
C LEU A 27 -0.66 26.24 -8.29
N VAL A 28 0.45 25.48 -8.30
CA VAL A 28 1.78 25.96 -7.98
C VAL A 28 2.75 25.58 -9.13
N ASP A 29 3.82 26.34 -9.26
CA ASP A 29 4.82 26.06 -10.33
C ASP A 29 5.59 24.75 -10.02
N GLU A 30 5.86 24.49 -8.75
CA GLU A 30 6.61 23.32 -8.28
C GLU A 30 6.26 22.99 -6.83
N LEU A 31 6.20 21.69 -6.52
CA LEU A 31 6.21 21.14 -5.19
C LEU A 31 7.59 20.51 -4.91
N GLY A 32 7.98 20.34 -3.67
CA GLY A 32 9.30 19.80 -3.32
C GLY A 32 9.54 18.41 -3.90
N GLY A 33 10.73 18.16 -4.45
CA GLY A 33 11.15 16.85 -4.95
C GLY A 33 10.35 16.37 -6.18
N GLN A 34 9.86 15.14 -6.12
CA GLN A 34 9.07 14.52 -7.19
C GLN A 34 7.55 14.65 -6.97
N VAL A 35 7.13 15.37 -5.94
CA VAL A 35 5.71 15.57 -5.60
C VAL A 35 5.02 16.38 -6.70
N ARG A 36 3.87 15.91 -7.17
CA ARG A 36 3.06 16.57 -8.22
C ARG A 36 1.77 17.16 -7.68
N ALA A 37 1.24 16.59 -6.62
CA ALA A 37 0.11 17.11 -5.86
C ALA A 37 0.27 16.71 -4.39
N GLU A 38 -0.39 17.43 -3.47
CA GLU A 38 -0.39 17.12 -2.05
C GLU A 38 -1.63 17.70 -1.36
N TYR A 39 -2.30 16.90 -0.55
CA TYR A 39 -3.41 17.33 0.28
C TYR A 39 -2.94 17.73 1.68
N TYR A 40 -3.13 19.00 2.01
CA TYR A 40 -2.85 19.60 3.32
C TYR A 40 -4.14 19.67 4.14
N ALA A 41 -4.36 18.66 4.98
CA ALA A 41 -5.59 18.53 5.79
C ALA A 41 -5.75 19.63 6.84
N ASP A 42 -4.64 20.16 7.37
CA ASP A 42 -4.60 21.21 8.39
C ASP A 42 -5.03 22.60 7.89
N VAL A 43 -4.91 22.84 6.59
CA VAL A 43 -5.24 24.12 5.94
C VAL A 43 -6.28 23.99 4.82
N ASP A 44 -6.88 22.83 4.65
CA ASP A 44 -7.92 22.54 3.66
C ASP A 44 -7.52 22.92 2.24
N LYS A 45 -6.38 22.42 1.80
CA LYS A 45 -5.85 22.70 0.47
C LYS A 45 -5.34 21.45 -0.23
N ILE A 46 -5.55 21.41 -1.54
CA ILE A 46 -4.78 20.56 -2.44
C ILE A 46 -3.91 21.49 -3.27
N ALA A 47 -2.60 21.46 -3.06
CA ALA A 47 -1.62 22.08 -3.93
C ALA A 47 -1.24 21.09 -5.03
N TYR A 48 -1.11 21.57 -6.28
CA TYR A 48 -0.75 20.72 -7.41
C TYR A 48 0.06 21.48 -8.46
N SER A 49 1.04 20.83 -9.02
CA SER A 49 1.78 21.28 -10.20
C SER A 49 1.31 20.55 -11.47
N ASP A 50 0.62 19.41 -11.31
CA ASP A 50 0.06 18.61 -12.38
C ASP A 50 -1.35 18.14 -12.01
N SER A 51 -2.33 18.45 -12.89
CA SER A 51 -3.74 18.15 -12.65
C SER A 51 -4.06 16.66 -12.64
N ASP A 52 -3.24 15.82 -13.25
CA ASP A 52 -3.49 14.38 -13.35
C ASP A 52 -3.41 13.69 -11.97
N TYR A 53 -2.70 14.32 -11.03
CA TYR A 53 -2.55 13.81 -9.65
C TYR A 53 -3.61 14.32 -8.67
N ILE A 54 -4.48 15.27 -9.07
CA ILE A 54 -5.52 15.82 -8.17
C ILE A 54 -6.47 14.73 -7.66
N VAL A 55 -6.82 13.74 -8.47
CA VAL A 55 -7.78 12.70 -8.07
C VAL A 55 -7.20 11.81 -6.96
N HIS A 56 -5.90 11.57 -6.94
CA HIS A 56 -5.21 10.92 -5.84
C HIS A 56 -5.40 11.70 -4.53
N GLU A 57 -5.16 13.01 -4.55
CA GLU A 57 -5.32 13.86 -3.38
C GLU A 57 -6.79 13.98 -2.92
N LEU A 58 -7.74 13.93 -3.86
CA LEU A 58 -9.16 13.85 -3.53
C LEU A 58 -9.52 12.54 -2.81
N MET A 59 -8.78 11.45 -3.01
CA MET A 59 -8.96 10.23 -2.22
C MET A 59 -8.42 10.39 -0.81
N HIS A 60 -7.26 11.03 -0.61
CA HIS A 60 -6.78 11.36 0.74
C HIS A 60 -7.78 12.25 1.48
N MET A 61 -8.32 13.27 0.79
CA MET A 61 -9.37 14.11 1.34
C MET A 61 -10.63 13.30 1.72
N ALA A 62 -11.02 12.31 0.92
CA ALA A 62 -12.16 11.43 1.22
C ALA A 62 -11.87 10.48 2.41
N HIS A 63 -10.62 10.16 2.64
CA HIS A 63 -10.15 9.31 3.74
C HIS A 63 -9.95 10.09 5.06
N TYR A 64 -9.97 11.41 5.06
CA TYR A 64 -9.72 12.24 6.23
C TYR A 64 -10.98 12.49 7.06
N ASP A 65 -10.98 12.05 8.31
CA ASP A 65 -12.03 12.33 9.30
C ASP A 65 -11.62 13.50 10.19
N ARG A 66 -12.14 14.69 9.90
CA ARG A 66 -11.84 15.94 10.65
C ARG A 66 -12.19 15.87 12.12
N ASP A 67 -13.26 15.14 12.47
CA ASP A 67 -13.69 15.06 13.88
C ASP A 67 -12.70 14.26 14.73
N LYS A 68 -11.95 13.37 14.11
CA LYS A 68 -10.93 12.53 14.76
C LYS A 68 -9.50 13.00 14.50
N ASP A 69 -9.32 13.85 13.50
CA ASP A 69 -7.99 14.24 13.00
C ASP A 69 -7.16 13.02 12.63
N ILE A 70 -7.72 12.19 11.73
CA ILE A 70 -7.13 10.91 11.30
C ILE A 70 -7.40 10.69 9.82
N ILE A 71 -6.39 10.25 9.07
CA ILE A 71 -6.53 9.79 7.68
C ILE A 71 -6.63 8.27 7.66
N ALA A 72 -7.68 7.73 7.02
CA ALA A 72 -7.85 6.30 6.73
C ALA A 72 -7.60 5.39 7.94
N ILE A 73 -6.58 4.54 7.84
CA ILE A 73 -6.17 3.57 8.86
C ILE A 73 -5.02 4.07 9.73
N GLU A 74 -4.67 5.35 9.64
CA GLU A 74 -3.62 5.95 10.46
C GLU A 74 -3.91 5.81 11.96
N GLN A 75 -2.87 5.67 12.74
CA GLN A 75 -2.93 5.75 14.19
C GLN A 75 -2.30 7.05 14.66
N LYS A 76 -2.97 7.76 15.54
CA LYS A 76 -2.44 8.96 16.16
C LYS A 76 -1.05 8.69 16.77
N ASN A 77 -0.03 9.39 16.29
CA ASN A 77 1.38 9.22 16.64
C ASN A 77 2.08 7.95 16.11
N ASN A 78 1.55 7.32 15.06
CA ASN A 78 2.19 6.16 14.44
C ASN A 78 1.99 6.21 12.93
N THR A 79 3.06 6.36 12.17
CA THR A 79 3.09 6.37 10.70
C THR A 79 2.99 4.97 10.08
N MET A 80 2.65 3.96 10.88
CA MET A 80 2.49 2.60 10.39
C MET A 80 1.26 2.50 9.48
N GLY A 81 1.47 2.09 8.25
CA GLY A 81 0.42 1.90 7.25
C GLY A 81 0.33 2.98 6.19
N ASP A 82 1.23 3.96 6.18
CA ASP A 82 1.26 5.04 5.18
C ASP A 82 1.29 4.45 3.77
N SER A 83 2.09 3.43 3.55
CA SER A 83 2.19 2.72 2.27
C SER A 83 0.86 2.10 1.79
N LEU A 84 0.03 1.60 2.71
CA LEU A 84 -1.32 1.12 2.39
C LEU A 84 -2.28 2.26 2.10
N ILE A 85 -2.13 3.39 2.79
CA ILE A 85 -2.95 4.59 2.57
C ILE A 85 -2.68 5.14 1.17
N GLU A 86 -1.40 5.30 0.81
CA GLU A 86 -0.96 5.72 -0.51
C GLU A 86 -1.45 4.76 -1.61
N GLY A 87 -1.22 3.46 -1.43
CA GLY A 87 -1.70 2.45 -2.37
C GLY A 87 -3.22 2.43 -2.53
N ALA A 88 -3.98 2.66 -1.45
CA ALA A 88 -5.44 2.73 -1.51
C ALA A 88 -5.93 3.99 -2.23
N ALA A 89 -5.32 5.16 -1.96
CA ALA A 89 -5.64 6.40 -2.63
C ALA A 89 -5.41 6.29 -4.13
N GLU A 90 -4.27 5.76 -4.53
CA GLU A 90 -3.90 5.57 -5.93
C GLU A 90 -4.77 4.51 -6.63
N TYR A 91 -5.02 3.35 -6.01
CA TYR A 91 -5.92 2.35 -6.56
C TYR A 91 -7.31 2.91 -6.82
N LEU A 92 -7.89 3.62 -5.85
CA LEU A 92 -9.21 4.21 -5.96
C LEU A 92 -9.24 5.36 -6.97
N ALA A 93 -8.18 6.18 -7.06
CA ALA A 93 -8.03 7.22 -8.06
C ALA A 93 -8.03 6.64 -9.48
N SER A 94 -7.26 5.57 -9.72
CA SER A 94 -7.26 4.84 -11.00
C SER A 94 -8.65 4.31 -11.36
N GLN A 95 -9.37 3.76 -10.40
CA GLN A 95 -10.75 3.30 -10.60
C GLN A 95 -11.72 4.44 -10.90
N ALA A 96 -11.51 5.62 -10.31
CA ALA A 96 -12.34 6.81 -10.53
C ALA A 96 -12.10 7.41 -11.91
N MET A 97 -10.87 7.43 -12.37
CA MET A 97 -10.46 7.96 -13.68
C MET A 97 -10.65 6.97 -14.82
N GLY A 98 -10.69 5.67 -14.54
CA GLY A 98 -10.75 4.61 -15.56
C GLY A 98 -9.44 4.45 -16.32
N VAL A 99 -8.31 4.81 -15.73
CA VAL A 99 -6.96 4.71 -16.29
C VAL A 99 -6.09 3.77 -15.47
N ALA A 100 -5.07 3.19 -16.09
CA ALA A 100 -4.08 2.44 -15.36
C ALA A 100 -3.24 3.39 -14.52
N ASN A 101 -2.88 2.92 -13.33
CA ASN A 101 -2.02 3.62 -12.41
C ASN A 101 -0.55 3.46 -12.80
N ASP A 102 0.23 4.53 -12.70
CA ASP A 102 1.68 4.58 -12.88
C ASP A 102 2.44 4.95 -11.58
N GLY A 103 1.73 5.37 -10.55
CA GLY A 103 2.27 5.63 -9.22
C GLY A 103 2.05 4.47 -8.24
N TYR A 104 2.89 4.33 -7.23
CA TYR A 104 2.73 3.34 -6.15
C TYR A 104 2.40 1.91 -6.61
N ILE A 105 3.01 1.45 -7.72
CA ILE A 105 2.64 0.22 -8.45
C ILE A 105 2.61 -1.01 -7.52
N PHE A 106 3.60 -1.13 -6.63
CA PHE A 106 3.68 -2.25 -5.69
C PHE A 106 2.55 -2.20 -4.65
N GLN A 107 2.32 -1.03 -4.06
CA GLN A 107 1.27 -0.81 -3.08
C GLN A 107 -0.11 -1.03 -3.69
N THR A 108 -0.34 -0.49 -4.87
CA THR A 108 -1.60 -0.63 -5.62
C THR A 108 -1.89 -2.09 -5.97
N PHE A 109 -0.88 -2.86 -6.35
CA PHE A 109 -1.01 -4.30 -6.55
C PHE A 109 -1.47 -5.01 -5.27
N VAL A 110 -0.90 -4.67 -4.12
CA VAL A 110 -1.31 -5.24 -2.83
C VAL A 110 -2.76 -4.87 -2.50
N ILE A 111 -3.15 -3.62 -2.72
CA ILE A 111 -4.52 -3.15 -2.53
C ILE A 111 -5.49 -3.89 -3.44
N ASP A 112 -5.17 -4.08 -4.72
CA ASP A 112 -5.98 -4.85 -5.67
C ASP A 112 -6.24 -6.26 -5.14
N MET A 113 -5.20 -6.92 -4.66
CA MET A 113 -5.29 -8.25 -4.05
C MET A 113 -6.18 -8.31 -2.80
N LEU A 114 -6.19 -7.25 -1.99
CA LEU A 114 -6.98 -7.16 -0.76
C LEU A 114 -8.39 -6.61 -0.99
N SER A 115 -8.62 -5.92 -2.10
CA SER A 115 -9.88 -5.22 -2.42
C SER A 115 -11.10 -6.13 -2.48
N ASP A 116 -10.90 -7.39 -2.78
CA ASP A 116 -11.93 -8.42 -2.76
C ASP A 116 -12.38 -8.85 -1.34
N ILE A 117 -11.75 -8.33 -0.28
CA ILE A 117 -12.16 -8.58 1.09
C ILE A 117 -13.41 -7.74 1.39
N ASP A 118 -14.48 -8.40 1.85
CA ASP A 118 -15.71 -7.70 2.21
C ASP A 118 -15.42 -6.55 3.17
N ASN A 119 -15.89 -5.36 2.82
CA ASN A 119 -15.68 -4.12 3.57
C ASN A 119 -14.21 -3.70 3.74
N PHE A 120 -13.32 -4.12 2.83
CA PHE A 120 -11.89 -3.74 2.90
C PHE A 120 -11.68 -2.23 2.95
N PHE A 121 -12.38 -1.47 2.08
CA PHE A 121 -12.25 -0.01 2.02
C PHE A 121 -13.03 0.74 3.11
N GLU A 122 -13.91 0.09 3.86
CA GLU A 122 -14.68 0.79 4.89
C GLU A 122 -13.80 1.52 5.92
N PRO A 123 -12.72 0.91 6.47
CA PRO A 123 -11.84 1.61 7.41
C PRO A 123 -11.04 2.77 6.83
N PHE A 124 -10.95 2.86 5.51
CA PHE A 124 -10.31 4.00 4.83
C PHE A 124 -11.27 5.20 4.77
N PHE A 125 -12.51 5.00 4.29
CA PHE A 125 -13.50 6.06 4.20
C PHE A 125 -14.16 6.42 5.53
N ILE A 126 -14.17 5.50 6.49
CA ILE A 126 -14.65 5.69 7.86
C ILE A 126 -13.49 5.33 8.80
N PRO A 127 -12.53 6.23 9.01
CA PRO A 127 -11.26 5.96 9.65
C PRO A 127 -11.37 5.13 10.94
N ASN A 128 -10.88 3.89 10.88
CA ASN A 128 -10.93 2.95 11.98
C ASN A 128 -9.87 1.84 11.89
N TYR A 129 -8.69 2.12 12.40
CA TYR A 129 -7.59 1.16 12.44
C TYR A 129 -7.96 -0.20 13.09
N LYS A 130 -8.70 -0.19 14.21
CA LYS A 130 -9.10 -1.42 14.90
C LYS A 130 -10.01 -2.28 14.03
N LYS A 131 -10.89 -1.64 13.23
CA LYS A 131 -11.75 -2.36 12.29
C LYS A 131 -10.92 -2.96 11.16
N PHE A 132 -9.97 -2.20 10.60
CA PHE A 132 -9.05 -2.69 9.59
C PHE A 132 -8.28 -3.94 10.07
N ILE A 133 -7.64 -3.88 11.23
CA ILE A 133 -6.89 -5.04 11.77
C ILE A 133 -7.77 -6.27 11.98
N ARG A 134 -9.06 -6.09 12.29
CA ARG A 134 -10.00 -7.21 12.49
C ARG A 134 -10.39 -7.96 11.21
N LEU A 135 -10.17 -7.36 10.03
CA LEU A 135 -10.37 -8.05 8.74
C LEU A 135 -9.36 -9.19 8.54
N PHE A 136 -8.28 -9.17 9.29
CA PHE A 136 -7.13 -10.06 9.14
C PHE A 136 -6.78 -10.76 10.45
N ARG A 137 -5.88 -11.76 10.38
CA ARG A 137 -5.15 -12.18 11.57
C ARG A 137 -4.04 -11.19 11.86
N ARG A 138 -3.93 -10.80 13.13
CA ARG A 138 -3.02 -9.74 13.59
C ARG A 138 -1.59 -9.88 13.07
N ARG A 139 -1.02 -11.10 13.08
CA ARG A 139 0.34 -11.32 12.62
C ARG A 139 0.50 -11.00 11.14
N ASP A 140 -0.35 -11.55 10.29
CA ASP A 140 -0.21 -11.43 8.84
C ASP A 140 -0.33 -9.98 8.38
N ILE A 141 -1.23 -9.21 8.98
CA ILE A 141 -1.41 -7.81 8.60
C ILE A 141 -0.25 -6.92 9.09
N TYR A 142 0.32 -7.19 10.27
CA TYR A 142 1.47 -6.43 10.74
C TYR A 142 2.74 -6.72 9.91
N ASP A 143 2.99 -7.97 9.53
CA ASP A 143 4.09 -8.34 8.67
C ASP A 143 3.93 -7.71 7.27
N LEU A 144 2.70 -7.64 6.75
CA LEU A 144 2.39 -6.99 5.49
C LEU A 144 2.61 -5.48 5.56
N ILE A 145 2.06 -4.79 6.56
CA ILE A 145 2.21 -3.34 6.75
C ILE A 145 3.70 -2.99 6.87
N TRP A 146 4.42 -3.70 7.74
CA TRP A 146 5.85 -3.45 7.93
C TRP A 146 6.64 -3.62 6.61
N GLY A 147 6.35 -4.67 5.85
CA GLY A 147 7.03 -4.92 4.58
C GLY A 147 6.76 -3.85 3.54
N LEU A 148 5.51 -3.38 3.45
CA LEU A 148 5.11 -2.30 2.54
C LEU A 148 5.72 -0.95 2.93
N ASP A 149 5.63 -0.59 4.22
CA ASP A 149 6.19 0.68 4.71
C ASP A 149 7.72 0.69 4.56
N TYR A 150 8.39 -0.45 4.82
CA TYR A 150 9.82 -0.54 4.59
C TYR A 150 10.19 -0.37 3.12
N TYR A 151 9.44 -1.01 2.22
CA TYR A 151 9.63 -0.85 0.77
C TYR A 151 9.41 0.61 0.36
N HIS A 152 8.29 1.21 0.73
CA HIS A 152 7.93 2.58 0.38
C HIS A 152 9.00 3.59 0.79
N ASN A 153 9.57 3.44 1.97
CA ASN A 153 10.56 4.37 2.51
C ASN A 153 12.00 4.13 2.00
N ASN A 154 12.25 3.09 1.21
CA ASN A 154 13.62 2.73 0.84
C ASN A 154 13.79 2.23 -0.60
N TYR A 155 12.75 2.20 -1.44
CA TYR A 155 12.81 1.62 -2.79
C TYR A 155 13.67 2.44 -3.76
N ASP A 156 13.86 3.73 -3.50
CA ASP A 156 14.59 4.69 -4.33
C ASP A 156 16.04 4.93 -3.85
N ILE A 157 16.57 4.04 -3.01
CA ILE A 157 17.93 4.19 -2.51
C ILE A 157 18.96 4.17 -3.66
N GLU A 158 19.79 5.18 -3.71
CA GLU A 158 20.82 5.31 -4.75
C GLU A 158 21.96 4.30 -4.54
N TYR A 159 22.48 3.76 -5.64
CA TYR A 159 23.60 2.79 -5.62
C TYR A 159 24.84 3.31 -4.89
N GLU A 160 25.07 4.62 -4.90
CA GLU A 160 26.20 5.29 -4.27
C GLU A 160 26.05 5.49 -2.75
N ASP A 161 24.85 5.22 -2.17
CA ASP A 161 24.66 5.27 -0.72
C ASP A 161 25.44 4.13 -0.04
N ASP A 162 26.21 4.47 0.97
CA ASP A 162 27.02 3.49 1.76
C ASP A 162 26.18 2.37 2.36
N ARG A 163 24.87 2.61 2.55
CA ARG A 163 23.90 1.66 3.09
C ARG A 163 23.22 0.80 2.01
N TYR A 164 23.51 1.05 0.74
CA TYR A 164 22.79 0.42 -0.39
C TYR A 164 22.70 -1.10 -0.26
N ILE A 165 23.81 -1.79 0.02
CA ILE A 165 23.83 -3.25 0.15
C ILE A 165 22.93 -3.73 1.31
N GLU A 166 22.98 -3.06 2.46
CA GLU A 166 22.19 -3.44 3.63
C GLU A 166 20.69 -3.18 3.37
N VAL A 167 20.36 -2.01 2.79
CA VAL A 167 18.98 -1.64 2.48
C VAL A 167 18.40 -2.54 1.41
N SER A 168 19.13 -2.86 0.35
CA SER A 168 18.67 -3.80 -0.69
C SER A 168 18.37 -5.19 -0.14
N LYS A 169 19.18 -5.66 0.81
CA LYS A 169 18.91 -6.93 1.53
C LYS A 169 17.61 -6.88 2.30
N LYS A 170 17.39 -5.80 3.05
CA LYS A 170 16.16 -5.60 3.83
C LYS A 170 14.94 -5.40 2.94
N LEU A 171 15.08 -4.73 1.77
CA LEU A 171 14.03 -4.63 0.76
C LEU A 171 13.59 -6.02 0.27
N GLY A 172 14.53 -6.90 -0.03
CA GLY A 172 14.23 -8.29 -0.37
C GLY A 172 13.45 -9.03 0.71
N VAL A 173 13.82 -8.84 1.98
CA VAL A 173 13.08 -9.40 3.13
C VAL A 173 11.69 -8.80 3.25
N ALA A 174 11.55 -7.48 3.08
CA ALA A 174 10.29 -6.76 3.19
C ALA A 174 9.29 -7.21 2.12
N ILE A 175 9.69 -7.20 0.85
CA ILE A 175 8.85 -7.67 -0.28
C ILE A 175 8.39 -9.10 -0.04
N ARG A 176 9.28 -9.95 0.44
CA ARG A 176 8.94 -11.33 0.75
C ARG A 176 7.92 -11.45 1.88
N GLN A 177 8.04 -10.67 2.94
CA GLN A 177 7.04 -10.64 4.01
C GLN A 177 5.67 -10.24 3.49
N VAL A 178 5.60 -9.26 2.58
CA VAL A 178 4.37 -8.87 1.90
C VAL A 178 3.78 -10.06 1.13
N ILE A 179 4.58 -10.75 0.30
CA ILE A 179 4.12 -11.90 -0.49
C ILE A 179 3.63 -13.05 0.41
N ASP A 180 4.40 -13.41 1.43
CA ASP A 180 4.03 -14.50 2.34
C ASP A 180 2.75 -14.16 3.12
N SER A 181 2.57 -12.90 3.52
CA SER A 181 1.37 -12.42 4.20
C SER A 181 0.14 -12.46 3.30
N LEU A 182 0.25 -12.00 2.05
CA LEU A 182 -0.84 -12.09 1.05
C LEU A 182 -1.24 -13.54 0.81
N ILE A 183 -0.28 -14.44 0.63
CA ILE A 183 -0.54 -15.88 0.44
C ILE A 183 -1.28 -16.45 1.66
N MET A 184 -0.90 -16.07 2.88
CA MET A 184 -1.56 -16.54 4.10
C MET A 184 -2.98 -16.00 4.24
N ILE A 185 -3.20 -14.73 3.90
CA ILE A 185 -4.53 -14.10 3.88
C ILE A 185 -5.43 -14.84 2.88
N GLU A 186 -4.97 -15.07 1.66
CA GLU A 186 -5.72 -15.73 0.60
C GLU A 186 -6.04 -17.21 0.92
N LYS A 187 -5.07 -17.97 1.41
CA LYS A 187 -5.30 -19.37 1.83
C LYS A 187 -6.42 -19.50 2.85
N ARG A 188 -6.57 -18.53 3.75
CA ARG A 188 -7.62 -18.55 4.78
C ARG A 188 -9.01 -18.24 4.24
N ARG A 189 -9.09 -17.60 3.09
CA ARG A 189 -10.35 -17.25 2.43
C ARG A 189 -10.89 -18.37 1.53
N ASN A 190 -10.30 -19.57 1.58
CA ASN A 190 -10.64 -20.71 0.69
C ASN A 190 -10.59 -20.36 -0.81
N ARG A 191 -9.82 -19.35 -1.20
CA ARG A 191 -9.59 -19.09 -2.61
C ARG A 191 -8.57 -20.08 -3.16
N SER A 192 -8.75 -20.47 -4.40
CA SER A 192 -7.96 -21.47 -5.11
C SER A 192 -6.46 -21.32 -4.85
N ILE A 193 -5.79 -22.43 -4.71
CA ILE A 193 -4.36 -22.59 -4.43
C ILE A 193 -3.56 -21.53 -5.18
N TYR A 194 -3.06 -20.56 -4.45
CA TYR A 194 -2.14 -19.60 -4.99
C TYR A 194 -0.80 -20.29 -5.25
N ASP A 195 -0.43 -20.31 -6.50
CA ASP A 195 0.91 -20.68 -6.89
C ASP A 195 1.88 -19.55 -6.44
N LYS A 196 2.64 -19.80 -5.38
CA LYS A 196 3.64 -18.89 -4.82
C LYS A 196 4.58 -18.35 -5.90
N LYS A 197 4.94 -19.20 -6.89
CA LYS A 197 5.79 -18.85 -8.01
C LYS A 197 5.14 -17.78 -8.90
N LYS A 198 3.85 -17.93 -9.21
CA LYS A 198 3.11 -16.98 -10.05
C LYS A 198 2.97 -15.60 -9.40
N TYR A 199 2.81 -15.52 -8.08
CA TYR A 199 2.82 -14.26 -7.35
C TYR A 199 4.19 -13.60 -7.41
N TYR A 200 5.22 -14.39 -7.15
CA TYR A 200 6.58 -13.91 -7.20
C TYR A 200 6.95 -13.40 -8.59
N GLU A 201 6.60 -14.13 -9.65
CA GLU A 201 6.82 -13.69 -11.03
C GLU A 201 6.12 -12.34 -11.31
N LYS A 202 4.85 -12.19 -10.90
CA LYS A 202 4.16 -10.90 -11.02
C LYS A 202 4.85 -9.76 -10.27
N PHE A 203 5.33 -10.01 -9.07
CA PHE A 203 6.08 -9.02 -8.31
C PHE A 203 7.40 -8.64 -8.99
N MET A 204 8.12 -9.63 -9.51
CA MET A 204 9.37 -9.40 -10.23
C MET A 204 9.14 -8.56 -11.50
N ASP A 205 8.01 -8.75 -12.17
CA ASP A 205 7.64 -7.96 -13.35
C ASP A 205 7.32 -6.49 -13.00
N LEU A 206 6.84 -6.24 -11.78
CA LEU A 206 6.50 -4.88 -11.30
C LEU A 206 7.73 -4.10 -10.80
N ILE A 207 8.79 -4.79 -10.41
CA ILE A 207 10.03 -4.15 -9.94
C ILE A 207 10.91 -3.87 -11.15
N SER A 208 11.05 -2.58 -11.49
CA SER A 208 11.85 -2.14 -12.64
C SER A 208 13.37 -2.16 -12.39
N ASP A 209 13.80 -2.11 -11.15
CA ASP A 209 15.21 -2.07 -10.77
C ASP A 209 15.86 -3.46 -10.83
N ASP A 210 16.79 -3.64 -11.78
CA ASP A 210 17.49 -4.91 -11.98
C ASP A 210 18.35 -5.34 -10.79
N ILE A 211 18.82 -4.39 -9.99
CA ILE A 211 19.65 -4.69 -8.81
C ILE A 211 18.77 -5.20 -7.67
N ILE A 212 17.61 -4.61 -7.49
CA ILE A 212 16.60 -5.14 -6.54
C ILE A 212 16.18 -6.53 -6.99
N LYS A 213 15.96 -6.77 -8.29
CA LYS A 213 15.65 -8.09 -8.86
C LYS A 213 16.73 -9.13 -8.54
N ILE A 214 17.99 -8.82 -8.80
CA ILE A 214 19.13 -9.74 -8.55
C ILE A 214 19.23 -10.07 -7.05
N ASN A 215 19.09 -9.07 -6.19
CA ASN A 215 19.11 -9.29 -4.74
C ASN A 215 17.90 -10.11 -4.28
N LEU A 216 16.71 -9.88 -4.82
CA LEU A 216 15.51 -10.66 -4.52
C LEU A 216 15.67 -12.13 -4.94
N GLU A 217 16.21 -12.39 -6.14
CA GLU A 217 16.46 -13.75 -6.63
C GLU A 217 17.46 -14.47 -5.73
N TYR A 218 18.56 -13.83 -5.37
CA TYR A 218 19.58 -14.39 -4.49
C TYR A 218 19.00 -14.74 -3.11
N TYR A 219 18.29 -13.82 -2.47
CA TYR A 219 17.67 -14.05 -1.15
C TYR A 219 16.50 -15.02 -1.20
N PHE A 220 15.81 -15.11 -2.33
CA PHE A 220 14.73 -16.08 -2.49
C PHE A 220 15.26 -17.51 -2.55
N ASP A 221 16.37 -17.73 -3.21
CA ASP A 221 17.01 -19.05 -3.28
C ASP A 221 17.65 -19.45 -1.94
N GLU A 222 18.36 -18.53 -1.29
CA GLU A 222 18.95 -18.79 0.03
C GLU A 222 17.88 -19.13 1.08
N TYR A 223 16.75 -18.47 1.04
CA TYR A 223 15.65 -18.77 1.95
C TYR A 223 14.88 -20.05 1.60
N ARG A 224 14.73 -20.37 0.35
CA ARG A 224 14.16 -21.67 -0.03
C ARG A 224 14.96 -22.80 0.61
N ASP A 225 16.27 -22.67 0.64
CA ASP A 225 17.15 -23.64 1.28
C ASP A 225 17.05 -23.62 2.81
N TYR A 226 16.92 -22.45 3.41
CA TYR A 226 16.71 -22.31 4.86
C TYR A 226 15.38 -22.93 5.30
N THR A 227 14.28 -22.61 4.61
CA THR A 227 12.95 -23.17 4.93
C THR A 227 12.90 -24.67 4.74
N ASN A 228 13.55 -25.20 3.71
CA ASN A 228 13.66 -26.64 3.50
C ASN A 228 14.50 -27.34 4.59
N ARG A 229 15.55 -26.68 5.09
CA ARG A 229 16.34 -27.18 6.23
C ARG A 229 15.55 -27.17 7.53
N GLU A 230 14.78 -26.12 7.81
CA GLU A 230 13.92 -26.06 9.01
C GLU A 230 12.81 -27.10 8.98
N ILE A 231 12.14 -27.29 7.84
CA ILE A 231 11.10 -28.31 7.67
C ILE A 231 11.71 -29.70 7.85
N LYS A 232 12.84 -29.98 7.23
CA LYS A 232 13.55 -31.26 7.40
C LYS A 232 13.96 -31.50 8.86
N SER A 233 14.46 -30.47 9.56
CA SER A 233 14.85 -30.59 10.98
C SER A 233 13.67 -30.84 11.91
N LYS A 234 12.48 -30.28 11.60
CA LYS A 234 11.24 -30.52 12.36
C LYS A 234 10.64 -31.90 12.10
N ILE A 235 10.81 -32.45 10.89
CA ILE A 235 10.34 -33.79 10.54
C ILE A 235 11.25 -34.87 11.20
N LEU A 236 12.57 -34.63 11.27
CA LEU A 236 13.52 -35.55 11.88
C LEU A 236 13.52 -35.52 13.41
N ARG A 237 12.85 -34.56 14.06
CA ARG A 237 12.68 -34.50 15.53
C ARG A 237 11.35 -35.07 16.02
N ARG A 238 10.54 -35.63 15.12
CA ARG A 238 9.34 -36.44 15.43
C ARG A 238 9.60 -37.92 15.23
#